data_0e99e7985d889f4de2887ece68c60b7f
#
_entry.id   0e99e7985d889f4de2887ece68c60b7f
#
_cell.length_a   1.000
_cell.length_b   1.000
_cell.length_c   1.000
_cell.angle_alpha   90.00
_cell.angle_beta   90.00
_cell.angle_gamma   90.00
#
_symmetry.space_group_name_H-M   'P 1'
#
loop_
_entity.id
_entity.type
_entity.pdbx_description
1 polymer ?
#
loop_
_entity_poly.entity_id
_entity_poly.type
_entity_poly.pdbx_seq_one_letter_code
_entity_poly.pdbx_strand_id
1 'polypeptide(L)'
;MAFPSTRQLEDVLSPIAHAQQLDIEHIKITRAGKKSQVGVYLDGDQRPGSDMLEQLSQQIGEELDAREEAGEMSFGPGYTLEVSTPGLDMPLTHPRHWRRNRHRLVAIQLSGQGTAEVWRIGALADDETAVVLVPTKQSGVGPAGSGAKKGGGQASAKTRRTPVALELAPTVHAVVEIEFSQPPHA
;
A
#
# COMPACT_ATOMS: atom_id res chain seq x y z
N MET A 1 -26.24 8.12 18.55
CA MET A 1 -24.83 8.53 18.30
C MET A 1 -24.48 8.37 16.85
N ALA A 2 -23.51 9.14 16.35
CA ALA A 2 -23.05 9.01 14.98
C ALA A 2 -22.06 7.84 14.87
N PHE A 3 -22.01 7.21 13.69
CA PHE A 3 -21.02 6.18 13.36
C PHE A 3 -19.61 6.78 13.45
N PRO A 4 -18.61 6.08 14.02
CA PRO A 4 -17.27 6.63 14.19
C PRO A 4 -16.63 6.98 12.83
N SER A 5 -15.86 8.06 12.82
CA SER A 5 -15.00 8.41 11.68
C SER A 5 -13.75 7.54 11.65
N THR A 6 -13.08 7.45 10.50
CA THR A 6 -11.79 6.74 10.37
C THR A 6 -10.75 7.29 11.35
N ARG A 7 -10.71 8.61 11.57
CA ARG A 7 -9.80 9.24 12.51
C ARG A 7 -10.06 8.81 13.96
N GLN A 8 -11.31 8.76 14.39
CA GLN A 8 -11.66 8.28 15.73
C GLN A 8 -11.26 6.82 15.94
N LEU A 9 -11.45 5.97 14.93
CA LEU A 9 -10.99 4.58 14.97
C LEU A 9 -9.46 4.50 15.00
N GLU A 10 -8.77 5.30 14.22
CA GLU A 10 -7.32 5.37 14.21
C GLU A 10 -6.76 5.80 15.57
N ASP A 11 -7.32 6.84 16.19
CA ASP A 11 -6.91 7.33 17.52
C ASP A 11 -7.06 6.23 18.60
N VAL A 12 -8.11 5.41 18.52
CA VAL A 12 -8.39 4.34 19.47
C VAL A 12 -7.54 3.10 19.21
N LEU A 13 -7.33 2.74 17.95
CA LEU A 13 -6.69 1.48 17.58
C LEU A 13 -5.17 1.58 17.44
N SER A 14 -4.62 2.79 17.22
CA SER A 14 -3.17 2.99 17.10
C SER A 14 -2.37 2.45 18.28
N PRO A 15 -2.78 2.63 19.55
CA PRO A 15 -2.04 2.04 20.68
C PRO A 15 -1.95 0.52 20.62
N ILE A 16 -3.00 -0.15 20.14
CA ILE A 16 -3.05 -1.62 20.00
C ILE A 16 -2.09 -2.07 18.91
N ALA A 17 -2.09 -1.40 17.75
CA ALA A 17 -1.19 -1.70 16.66
C ALA A 17 0.28 -1.44 17.04
N HIS A 18 0.57 -0.30 17.63
CA HIS A 18 1.92 0.09 18.03
C HIS A 18 2.53 -0.84 19.10
N ALA A 19 1.71 -1.41 19.99
CA ALA A 19 2.17 -2.40 20.97
C ALA A 19 2.76 -3.66 20.30
N GLN A 20 2.36 -3.94 19.06
CA GLN A 20 2.86 -5.03 18.22
C GLN A 20 3.85 -4.55 17.14
N GLN A 21 4.33 -3.31 17.25
CA GLN A 21 5.25 -2.68 16.26
C GLN A 21 4.65 -2.60 14.85
N LEU A 22 3.34 -2.44 14.77
CA LEU A 22 2.61 -2.27 13.53
C LEU A 22 2.05 -0.85 13.41
N ASP A 23 1.89 -0.41 12.17
CA ASP A 23 1.20 0.83 11.80
C ASP A 23 -0.18 0.49 11.22
N ILE A 24 -1.16 1.33 11.50
CA ILE A 24 -2.42 1.32 10.76
C ILE A 24 -2.16 2.03 9.43
N GLU A 25 -2.23 1.27 8.35
CA GLU A 25 -2.00 1.80 7.00
C GLU A 25 -3.29 2.37 6.39
N HIS A 26 -4.41 1.77 6.72
CA HIS A 26 -5.70 2.22 6.26
C HIS A 26 -6.84 1.69 7.13
N ILE A 27 -7.87 2.49 7.32
CA ILE A 27 -9.15 2.06 7.88
C ILE A 27 -10.24 2.31 6.84
N LYS A 28 -10.97 1.27 6.47
CA LYS A 28 -12.07 1.32 5.53
C LYS A 28 -13.39 1.07 6.23
N ILE A 29 -14.31 2.02 6.13
CA ILE A 29 -15.66 1.87 6.64
C ILE A 29 -16.60 1.75 5.45
N THR A 30 -17.31 0.62 5.35
CA THR A 30 -18.33 0.41 4.32
C THR A 30 -19.67 0.22 5.01
N ARG A 31 -20.66 1.02 4.61
CA ARG A 31 -22.04 0.90 5.09
C ARG A 31 -22.88 0.21 4.02
N ALA A 32 -23.38 -0.97 4.31
CA ALA A 32 -24.22 -1.76 3.42
C ALA A 32 -25.55 -2.07 4.10
N GLY A 33 -26.56 -1.23 3.89
CA GLY A 33 -27.87 -1.39 4.48
C GLY A 33 -27.85 -1.33 6.01
N LYS A 34 -28.25 -2.44 6.66
CA LYS A 34 -28.29 -2.54 8.13
C LYS A 34 -26.98 -2.99 8.77
N LYS A 35 -25.99 -3.41 8.00
CA LYS A 35 -24.70 -3.88 8.50
C LYS A 35 -23.60 -2.95 8.05
N SER A 36 -22.63 -2.74 8.91
CA SER A 36 -21.42 -1.99 8.63
C SER A 36 -20.24 -2.95 8.57
N GLN A 37 -19.24 -2.64 7.77
CA GLN A 37 -17.96 -3.34 7.75
C GLN A 37 -16.86 -2.35 8.10
N VAL A 38 -16.03 -2.73 9.06
CA VAL A 38 -14.83 -2.00 9.45
C VAL A 38 -13.62 -2.84 9.06
N GLY A 39 -12.87 -2.37 8.06
CA GLY A 39 -11.61 -2.98 7.65
C GLY A 39 -10.45 -2.21 8.25
N VAL A 40 -9.55 -2.89 8.97
CA VAL A 40 -8.33 -2.33 9.55
C VAL A 40 -7.14 -3.01 8.88
N TYR A 41 -6.34 -2.23 8.16
CA TYR A 41 -5.18 -2.75 7.43
C TYR A 41 -3.90 -2.37 8.15
N LEU A 42 -3.15 -3.40 8.57
CA LEU A 42 -1.97 -3.28 9.42
C LEU A 42 -0.72 -3.76 8.68
N ASP A 43 0.37 -3.03 8.80
CA ASP A 43 1.68 -3.46 8.31
C ASP A 43 2.79 -3.00 9.25
N GLY A 44 3.95 -3.60 9.16
CA GLY A 44 5.12 -3.27 9.96
C GLY A 44 6.42 -3.56 9.22
N ASP A 45 7.55 -3.20 9.80
CA ASP A 45 8.86 -3.54 9.24
C ASP A 45 9.06 -5.06 9.18
N GLN A 46 8.43 -5.77 10.11
CA GLN A 46 8.14 -7.20 10.00
C GLN A 46 6.66 -7.38 9.69
N ARG A 47 6.36 -7.94 8.53
CA ARG A 47 4.98 -8.15 8.10
C ARG A 47 4.27 -9.12 9.08
N PRO A 48 3.08 -8.77 9.59
CA PRO A 48 2.36 -9.65 10.51
C PRO A 48 1.92 -10.95 9.81
N GLY A 49 2.08 -12.06 10.51
CA GLY A 49 1.53 -13.35 10.12
C GLY A 49 0.05 -13.50 10.49
N SER A 50 -0.59 -14.58 10.02
CA SER A 50 -2.01 -14.86 10.29
C SER A 50 -2.35 -14.93 11.77
N ASP A 51 -1.51 -15.56 12.59
CA ASP A 51 -1.74 -15.72 14.02
C ASP A 51 -1.74 -14.36 14.76
N MET A 52 -0.83 -13.46 14.36
CA MET A 52 -0.78 -12.09 14.91
C MET A 52 -2.02 -11.29 14.47
N LEU A 53 -2.44 -11.42 13.21
CA LEU A 53 -3.65 -10.75 12.72
C LEU A 53 -4.91 -11.26 13.43
N GLU A 54 -4.99 -12.55 13.73
CA GLU A 54 -6.10 -13.14 14.51
C GLU A 54 -6.14 -12.57 15.92
N GLN A 55 -5.00 -12.53 16.63
CA GLN A 55 -4.92 -11.93 17.97
C GLN A 55 -5.30 -10.44 17.95
N LEU A 56 -4.83 -9.69 16.97
CA LEU A 56 -5.18 -8.29 16.83
C LEU A 56 -6.66 -8.11 16.49
N SER A 57 -7.25 -8.99 15.69
CA SER A 57 -8.67 -8.95 15.38
C SER A 57 -9.52 -9.13 16.65
N GLN A 58 -9.12 -10.02 17.56
CA GLN A 58 -9.80 -10.20 18.85
C GLN A 58 -9.65 -8.95 19.73
N GLN A 59 -8.43 -8.45 19.92
CA GLN A 59 -8.17 -7.26 20.75
C GLN A 59 -8.89 -6.00 20.22
N ILE A 60 -8.87 -5.81 18.92
CA ILE A 60 -9.56 -4.68 18.28
C ILE A 60 -11.08 -4.83 18.44
N GLY A 61 -11.61 -6.04 18.25
CA GLY A 61 -13.03 -6.31 18.47
C GLY A 61 -13.47 -5.99 19.90
N GLU A 62 -12.74 -6.50 20.89
CA GLU A 62 -13.02 -6.25 22.32
C GLU A 62 -12.98 -4.74 22.66
N GLU A 63 -12.00 -3.99 22.12
CA GLU A 63 -11.91 -2.54 22.35
C GLU A 63 -13.09 -1.80 21.72
N LEU A 64 -13.48 -2.15 20.48
CA LEU A 64 -14.58 -1.49 19.79
C LEU A 64 -15.93 -1.80 20.48
N ASP A 65 -16.14 -3.03 20.92
CA ASP A 65 -17.34 -3.44 21.64
C ASP A 65 -17.43 -2.74 23.01
N ALA A 66 -16.33 -2.63 23.73
CA ALA A 66 -16.27 -1.89 24.99
C ALA A 66 -16.62 -0.39 24.82
N ARG A 67 -16.16 0.23 23.73
CA ARG A 67 -16.49 1.62 23.41
C ARG A 67 -17.95 1.81 23.00
N GLU A 68 -18.53 0.82 22.34
CA GLU A 68 -19.95 0.83 21.99
C GLU A 68 -20.81 0.67 23.25
N GLU A 69 -20.45 -0.24 24.18
CA GLU A 69 -21.13 -0.43 25.47
C GLU A 69 -21.02 0.81 26.36
N ALA A 70 -19.86 1.48 26.36
CA ALA A 70 -19.68 2.75 27.08
C ALA A 70 -20.46 3.92 26.45
N GLY A 71 -21.02 3.72 25.26
CA GLY A 71 -21.75 4.75 24.54
C GLY A 71 -20.86 5.81 23.92
N GLU A 72 -19.57 5.57 23.75
CA GLU A 72 -18.61 6.48 23.12
C GLU A 72 -18.70 6.41 21.58
N MET A 73 -19.05 5.24 21.07
CA MET A 73 -19.21 4.97 19.62
C MET A 73 -20.54 4.23 19.37
N SER A 74 -20.96 4.19 18.11
CA SER A 74 -22.09 3.35 17.70
C SER A 74 -21.87 2.84 16.28
N PHE A 75 -21.93 1.53 16.13
CA PHE A 75 -21.82 0.87 14.83
C PHE A 75 -23.21 0.52 14.25
N GLY A 76 -24.29 1.03 14.86
CA GLY A 76 -25.68 0.78 14.46
C GLY A 76 -26.15 -0.62 14.87
N PRO A 77 -26.86 -1.37 14.01
CA PRO A 77 -27.38 -2.71 14.36
C PRO A 77 -26.31 -3.79 14.43
N GLY A 78 -25.04 -3.44 14.24
CA GLY A 78 -23.88 -4.30 14.28
C GLY A 78 -22.90 -4.06 13.12
N TYR A 79 -21.68 -4.56 13.29
CA TYR A 79 -20.62 -4.44 12.30
C TYR A 79 -19.90 -5.79 12.10
N THR A 80 -19.18 -5.89 11.01
CA THR A 80 -18.22 -6.96 10.76
C THR A 80 -16.83 -6.33 10.77
N LEU A 81 -15.93 -6.88 11.59
CA LEU A 81 -14.52 -6.48 11.63
C LEU A 81 -13.71 -7.35 10.66
N GLU A 82 -12.86 -6.72 9.87
CA GLU A 82 -11.83 -7.34 9.04
C GLU A 82 -10.47 -6.75 9.41
N VAL A 83 -9.55 -7.58 9.89
CA VAL A 83 -8.16 -7.17 10.18
C VAL A 83 -7.24 -7.92 9.22
N SER A 84 -6.48 -7.18 8.43
CA SER A 84 -5.66 -7.73 7.34
C SER A 84 -4.41 -6.89 7.08
N THR A 85 -3.55 -7.35 6.18
CA THR A 85 -2.47 -6.55 5.62
C THR A 85 -2.93 -5.80 4.37
N PRO A 86 -2.32 -4.63 4.05
CA PRO A 86 -2.61 -3.90 2.82
C PRO A 86 -2.39 -4.76 1.57
N GLY A 87 -3.26 -4.60 0.58
CA GLY A 87 -3.06 -5.18 -0.75
C GLY A 87 -1.89 -4.52 -1.50
N LEU A 88 -1.42 -5.17 -2.56
CA LEU A 88 -0.35 -4.64 -3.41
C LEU A 88 -0.77 -3.41 -4.21
N ASP A 89 -2.06 -3.22 -4.38
CA ASP A 89 -2.69 -2.09 -5.07
C ASP A 89 -2.76 -0.81 -4.24
N MET A 90 -2.39 -0.88 -2.95
CA MET A 90 -2.32 0.31 -2.10
C MET A 90 -1.16 1.22 -2.52
N PRO A 91 -1.41 2.53 -2.73
CA PRO A 91 -0.36 3.46 -3.10
C PRO A 91 0.63 3.70 -1.97
N LEU A 92 1.90 3.88 -2.34
CA LEU A 92 2.98 4.19 -1.42
C LEU A 92 2.93 5.68 -1.05
N THR A 93 2.30 6.02 0.06
CA THR A 93 2.04 7.41 0.48
C THR A 93 2.97 7.89 1.60
N HIS A 94 3.63 6.99 2.33
CA HIS A 94 4.52 7.31 3.43
C HIS A 94 5.94 6.79 3.19
N PRO A 95 6.99 7.43 3.73
CA PRO A 95 8.38 6.97 3.59
C PRO A 95 8.58 5.51 4.02
N ARG A 96 7.90 5.08 5.11
CA ARG A 96 7.94 3.69 5.58
C ARG A 96 7.49 2.68 4.51
N HIS A 97 6.55 3.05 3.63
CA HIS A 97 6.11 2.18 2.54
C HIS A 97 7.24 1.89 1.55
N TRP A 98 8.06 2.90 1.24
CA TRP A 98 9.21 2.77 0.37
C TRP A 98 10.31 1.93 1.02
N ARG A 99 10.57 2.14 2.32
CA ARG A 99 11.53 1.36 3.08
C ARG A 99 11.16 -0.13 3.11
N ARG A 100 9.90 -0.47 3.42
CA ARG A 100 9.38 -1.85 3.50
C ARG A 100 9.35 -2.56 2.14
N ASN A 101 9.21 -1.81 1.05
CA ASN A 101 9.16 -2.36 -0.30
C ASN A 101 10.48 -2.20 -1.07
N ARG A 102 11.60 -1.96 -0.37
CA ARG A 102 12.93 -1.89 -1.00
C ARG A 102 13.20 -3.16 -1.80
N HIS A 103 13.82 -3.00 -2.98
CA HIS A 103 14.13 -4.05 -3.97
C HIS A 103 12.94 -4.59 -4.75
N ARG A 104 11.71 -4.16 -4.50
CA ARG A 104 10.54 -4.53 -5.28
C ARG A 104 10.37 -3.62 -6.50
N LEU A 105 9.61 -4.11 -7.49
CA LEU A 105 9.18 -3.29 -8.62
C LEU A 105 8.06 -2.34 -8.16
N VAL A 106 8.05 -1.15 -8.74
CA VAL A 106 7.05 -0.12 -8.49
C VAL A 106 6.67 0.55 -9.80
N ALA A 107 5.37 0.66 -10.06
CA ALA A 107 4.84 1.50 -11.12
C ALA A 107 4.61 2.90 -10.56
N ILE A 108 5.22 3.89 -11.19
CA ILE A 108 5.16 5.28 -10.76
C ILE A 108 4.52 6.12 -11.86
N GLN A 109 3.50 6.86 -11.48
CA GLN A 109 2.85 7.86 -12.33
C GLN A 109 3.04 9.23 -11.70
N LEU A 110 3.74 10.11 -12.37
CA LEU A 110 3.86 11.50 -11.97
C LEU A 110 2.65 12.28 -12.45
N SER A 111 2.16 13.23 -11.65
CA SER A 111 1.05 14.10 -12.03
C SER A 111 1.33 14.80 -13.35
N GLY A 112 0.40 14.66 -14.30
CA GLY A 112 0.53 15.22 -15.66
C GLY A 112 1.20 14.29 -16.68
N GLN A 113 1.66 13.10 -16.30
CA GLN A 113 2.15 12.09 -17.23
C GLN A 113 1.08 11.03 -17.49
N GLY A 114 0.86 10.68 -18.76
CA GLY A 114 -0.21 9.76 -19.17
C GLY A 114 0.05 8.28 -18.91
N THR A 115 1.30 7.88 -18.63
CA THR A 115 1.72 6.48 -18.47
C THR A 115 2.58 6.29 -17.24
N ALA A 116 2.31 5.21 -16.48
CA ALA A 116 3.17 4.81 -15.38
C ALA A 116 4.48 4.19 -15.91
N GLU A 117 5.58 4.49 -15.25
CA GLU A 117 6.89 3.88 -15.51
C GLU A 117 7.24 2.89 -14.41
N VAL A 118 7.80 1.73 -14.79
CA VAL A 118 8.20 0.68 -13.83
C VAL A 118 9.66 0.84 -13.45
N TRP A 119 9.91 0.92 -12.16
CA TRP A 119 11.24 1.08 -11.56
C TRP A 119 11.44 0.05 -10.46
N ARG A 120 12.67 -0.10 -9.99
CA ARG A 120 12.97 -0.86 -8.77
C ARG A 120 13.26 0.11 -7.63
N ILE A 121 12.65 -0.11 -6.49
CA ILE A 121 12.87 0.71 -5.28
C ILE A 121 14.28 0.45 -4.75
N GLY A 122 15.07 1.49 -4.65
CA GLY A 122 16.41 1.48 -4.07
C GLY A 122 16.43 1.93 -2.60
N ALA A 123 17.45 2.65 -2.21
CA ALA A 123 17.59 3.19 -0.86
C ALA A 123 16.68 4.40 -0.65
N LEU A 124 16.06 4.49 0.51
CA LEU A 124 15.45 5.71 1.03
C LEU A 124 16.57 6.62 1.55
N ALA A 125 16.45 7.92 1.37
CA ALA A 125 17.36 8.90 1.95
C ALA A 125 17.23 8.91 3.49
N ASP A 126 18.31 9.29 4.19
CA ASP A 126 18.34 9.27 5.66
C ASP A 126 17.33 10.25 6.29
N ASP A 127 17.00 11.32 5.58
CA ASP A 127 15.97 12.30 5.95
C ASP A 127 14.54 11.90 5.52
N GLU A 128 14.39 10.72 4.92
CA GLU A 128 13.14 10.16 4.43
C GLU A 128 12.40 11.02 3.39
N THR A 129 13.05 12.00 2.77
CA THR A 129 12.43 12.91 1.79
C THR A 129 12.49 12.40 0.36
N ALA A 130 13.39 11.49 0.04
CA ALA A 130 13.61 10.98 -1.30
C ALA A 130 13.95 9.48 -1.32
N VAL A 131 13.65 8.83 -2.45
CA VAL A 131 14.00 7.44 -2.70
C VAL A 131 14.79 7.31 -4.00
N VAL A 132 15.79 6.44 -4.02
CA VAL A 132 16.52 6.10 -5.24
C VAL A 132 15.71 5.11 -6.07
N LEU A 133 15.47 5.42 -7.32
CA LEU A 133 14.84 4.54 -8.29
C LEU A 133 15.92 3.96 -9.22
N VAL A 134 15.94 2.63 -9.28
CA VAL A 134 16.87 1.89 -10.13
C VAL A 134 16.14 1.44 -11.40
N PRO A 135 16.70 1.72 -12.60
CA PRO A 135 16.05 1.33 -13.84
C PRO A 135 15.98 -0.19 -13.99
N THR A 136 14.88 -0.66 -14.58
CA THR A 136 14.63 -2.08 -14.84
C THR A 136 14.69 -2.35 -16.36
N LYS A 137 14.77 -3.61 -16.76
CA LYS A 137 14.68 -3.99 -18.18
C LYS A 137 13.29 -3.67 -18.77
N GLN A 138 12.29 -3.49 -17.92
CA GLN A 138 10.90 -3.16 -18.28
C GLN A 138 10.63 -1.64 -18.28
N SER A 139 11.59 -0.81 -17.88
CA SER A 139 11.45 0.64 -17.93
C SER A 139 11.28 1.10 -19.37
N GLY A 140 10.05 1.32 -19.81
CA GLY A 140 9.73 1.73 -21.18
C GLY A 140 8.65 0.90 -21.89
N VAL A 141 8.08 -0.11 -21.21
CA VAL A 141 6.92 -0.84 -21.75
C VAL A 141 5.71 -0.47 -20.90
N GLY A 142 4.89 0.43 -21.44
CA GLY A 142 3.54 0.64 -20.93
C GLY A 142 2.73 -0.65 -21.00
N PRO A 143 1.57 -0.75 -20.32
CA PRO A 143 0.75 -1.96 -20.30
C PRO A 143 0.48 -2.42 -21.74
N ALA A 144 0.66 -3.71 -22.00
CA ALA A 144 0.42 -4.33 -23.28
C ALA A 144 -1.05 -4.20 -23.68
N GLY A 145 -1.40 -3.13 -24.35
CA GLY A 145 -2.63 -2.89 -25.06
C GLY A 145 -2.46 -3.27 -26.53
N SER A 146 -3.04 -4.40 -26.91
CA SER A 146 -3.44 -4.85 -28.27
C SER A 146 -2.93 -4.06 -29.48
N GLY A 147 -2.09 -4.72 -30.27
CA GLY A 147 -2.16 -4.67 -31.73
C GLY A 147 -1.74 -3.39 -32.42
N ALA A 148 -0.47 -3.28 -32.85
CA ALA A 148 -0.14 -2.50 -34.04
C ALA A 148 1.11 -3.04 -34.74
N LYS A 149 0.91 -3.32 -36.00
CA LYS A 149 1.71 -3.58 -37.19
C LYS A 149 3.22 -3.32 -37.11
N LYS A 150 3.97 -4.32 -37.65
CA LYS A 150 5.30 -4.21 -38.22
C LYS A 150 5.48 -2.96 -39.07
N GLY A 151 6.44 -2.14 -38.76
CA GLY A 151 7.06 -1.13 -39.62
C GLY A 151 8.53 -1.06 -39.20
N GLY A 152 9.43 -1.42 -40.13
CA GLY A 152 10.86 -1.41 -39.91
C GLY A 152 11.40 0.00 -39.76
N GLY A 153 12.40 0.14 -38.90
CA GLY A 153 13.16 1.38 -38.77
C GLY A 153 14.03 1.43 -37.53
N GLN A 154 15.31 1.27 -37.70
CA GLN A 154 16.44 1.67 -36.85
C GLN A 154 16.38 1.32 -35.35
N ALA A 155 17.33 0.48 -34.96
CA ALA A 155 17.67 0.20 -33.57
C ALA A 155 17.96 1.53 -32.83
N SER A 156 16.96 2.01 -32.13
CA SER A 156 17.10 3.11 -31.19
C SER A 156 18.05 2.63 -30.08
N ALA A 157 19.19 3.29 -29.94
CA ALA A 157 20.18 3.01 -28.90
C ALA A 157 19.44 2.90 -27.55
N LYS A 158 19.50 1.72 -26.92
CA LYS A 158 19.00 1.51 -25.55
C LYS A 158 19.73 2.50 -24.65
N THR A 159 19.14 3.64 -24.40
CA THR A 159 19.62 4.61 -23.42
C THR A 159 19.65 3.87 -22.08
N ARG A 160 20.85 3.57 -21.59
CA ARG A 160 21.06 3.02 -20.26
C ARG A 160 20.56 4.09 -19.29
N ARG A 161 19.34 3.92 -18.78
CA ARG A 161 18.83 4.81 -17.73
C ARG A 161 19.73 4.65 -16.49
N THR A 162 20.12 5.76 -15.89
CA THR A 162 20.83 5.79 -14.60
C THR A 162 19.85 5.81 -13.46
N PRO A 163 20.24 5.36 -12.25
CA PRO A 163 19.43 5.58 -11.05
C PRO A 163 19.09 7.06 -10.87
N VAL A 164 17.88 7.34 -10.44
CA VAL A 164 17.36 8.70 -10.21
C VAL A 164 16.85 8.81 -8.78
N ALA A 165 17.06 9.97 -8.15
CA ALA A 165 16.38 10.29 -6.89
C ALA A 165 14.98 10.83 -7.21
N LEU A 166 13.97 10.27 -6.54
CA LEU A 166 12.59 10.73 -6.58
C LEU A 166 12.25 11.36 -5.25
N GLU A 167 11.86 12.62 -5.25
CA GLU A 167 11.30 13.28 -4.07
C GLU A 167 9.91 12.71 -3.74
N LEU A 168 9.70 12.39 -2.47
CA LEU A 168 8.43 11.84 -1.98
C LEU A 168 7.43 12.97 -1.78
N ALA A 169 6.72 13.32 -2.84
CA ALA A 169 5.69 14.36 -2.83
C ALA A 169 4.29 13.77 -2.99
N PRO A 170 3.22 14.44 -2.52
CA PRO A 170 1.84 13.99 -2.68
C PRO A 170 1.39 13.81 -4.14
N THR A 171 2.12 14.39 -5.08
CA THR A 171 1.86 14.29 -6.52
C THR A 171 2.37 13.01 -7.16
N VAL A 172 3.08 12.18 -6.41
CA VAL A 172 3.61 10.88 -6.88
C VAL A 172 2.59 9.80 -6.57
N HIS A 173 2.06 9.17 -7.61
CA HIS A 173 1.27 7.95 -7.46
C HIS A 173 2.16 6.75 -7.77
N ALA A 174 2.41 5.92 -6.75
CA ALA A 174 3.30 4.78 -6.84
C ALA A 174 2.63 3.53 -6.24
N VAL A 175 2.65 2.43 -6.98
CA VAL A 175 2.05 1.15 -6.58
C VAL A 175 3.06 0.03 -6.83
N VAL A 176 3.15 -0.91 -5.89
CA VAL A 176 4.05 -2.07 -6.01
C VAL A 176 3.58 -3.00 -7.13
N GLU A 177 4.51 -3.40 -7.99
CA GLU A 177 4.26 -4.34 -9.08
C GLU A 177 4.71 -5.76 -8.72
N ILE A 178 4.00 -6.75 -9.25
CA ILE A 178 4.36 -8.16 -9.08
C ILE A 178 5.47 -8.51 -10.07
N GLU A 179 6.59 -9.00 -9.55
CA GLU A 179 7.66 -9.54 -10.38
C GLU A 179 7.44 -11.05 -10.57
N PHE A 180 7.03 -11.45 -11.76
CA PHE A 180 6.98 -12.86 -12.13
C PHE A 180 8.39 -13.31 -12.53
N SER A 181 9.09 -14.01 -11.64
CA SER A 181 10.34 -14.68 -12.00
C SER A 181 10.02 -15.76 -13.03
N GLN A 182 10.57 -15.68 -14.25
CA GLN A 182 10.60 -16.83 -15.14
C GLN A 182 11.43 -17.91 -14.47
N PRO A 183 10.94 -19.17 -14.39
CA PRO A 183 11.77 -20.25 -13.92
C PRO A 183 13.03 -20.33 -14.81
N PRO A 184 14.21 -20.65 -14.26
CA PRO A 184 15.40 -20.84 -15.07
C PRO A 184 15.07 -21.92 -16.11
N HIS A 185 15.27 -21.59 -17.38
CA HIS A 185 15.17 -22.57 -18.44
C HIS A 185 16.17 -23.69 -18.15
N ALA A 186 15.66 -24.93 -17.97
CA ALA A 186 16.44 -26.14 -17.87
C ALA A 186 17.13 -26.44 -19.20
#